data_632678d924107d8758722dbdc8a75af1
#
_entry.id   632678d924107d8758722dbdc8a75af1
#
_cell.length_a   1.000
_cell.length_b   1.000
_cell.length_c   1.000
_cell.angle_alpha   90.00
_cell.angle_beta   90.00
_cell.angle_gamma   90.00
#
_symmetry.space_group_name_H-M   'P 1'
#
loop_
_entity.id
_entity.type
_entity.pdbx_description
1 polymer ?
#
loop_
_entity_poly.entity_id
_entity_poly.type
_entity_poly.pdbx_seq_one_letter_code
_entity_poly.pdbx_strand_id
1 'polypeptide(L)'
;MTKIYKFQDDISVKASKELEKCSSLAIDTEGSGLQIPHRDKLSLVQFSTGNNDAYIIQPNRENYKAPNIIKILENNEITKIGHYLRYDISGLEYFLKCNVKNIWDSKI
;
A
#
# COMPACT_ATOMS: atom_id res chain seq x y z
N MET A 1 14.16 4.23 16.61
CA MET A 1 12.81 4.67 17.04
C MET A 1 11.87 4.65 15.84
N THR A 2 10.70 4.03 15.99
CA THR A 2 9.71 3.95 14.93
C THR A 2 9.00 5.29 14.75
N LYS A 3 8.95 5.76 13.53
CA LYS A 3 8.16 6.96 13.19
C LYS A 3 6.90 6.51 12.44
N ILE A 4 5.79 7.13 12.78
CA ILE A 4 4.50 6.82 12.16
C ILE A 4 3.99 8.09 11.49
N TYR A 5 3.75 7.98 10.18
CA TYR A 5 3.20 9.07 9.37
C TYR A 5 1.80 8.69 8.92
N LYS A 6 0.83 9.56 9.16
CA LYS A 6 -0.57 9.28 8.83
C LYS A 6 -1.04 10.22 7.73
N PHE A 7 -1.77 9.67 6.78
CA PHE A 7 -2.26 10.43 5.62
C PHE A 7 -3.72 10.13 5.36
N GLN A 8 -4.41 11.11 4.83
CA GLN A 8 -5.79 10.99 4.40
C GLN A 8 -5.82 10.99 2.87
N ASP A 9 -6.52 10.05 2.28
CA ASP A 9 -6.73 9.87 0.83
C ASP A 9 -5.50 9.36 0.08
N ASP A 10 -4.37 10.01 0.17
CA ASP A 10 -3.14 9.67 -0.53
C ASP A 10 -1.95 10.14 0.29
N ILE A 11 -0.77 9.67 -0.05
CA ILE A 11 0.46 10.19 0.59
C ILE A 11 0.83 11.51 -0.07
N SER A 12 1.57 12.32 0.67
CA SER A 12 2.08 13.58 0.14
C SER A 12 3.16 13.33 -0.90
N VAL A 13 3.44 14.34 -1.72
CA VAL A 13 4.54 14.26 -2.69
C VAL A 13 5.86 14.05 -1.96
N LYS A 14 6.05 14.70 -0.83
CA LYS A 14 7.26 14.54 -0.03
C LYS A 14 7.44 13.09 0.43
N ALA A 15 6.37 12.50 0.98
CA ALA A 15 6.40 11.11 1.43
C ALA A 15 6.65 10.16 0.26
N SER A 16 6.02 10.42 -0.87
CA SER A 16 6.22 9.62 -2.08
C SER A 16 7.69 9.60 -2.49
N LYS A 17 8.34 10.75 -2.47
CA LYS A 17 9.76 10.84 -2.82
C LYS A 17 10.64 10.08 -1.83
N GLU A 18 10.30 10.10 -0.55
CA GLU A 18 11.03 9.33 0.45
C GLU A 18 10.89 7.83 0.20
N LEU A 19 9.67 7.37 -0.11
CA LEU A 19 9.44 5.96 -0.37
C LEU A 19 10.10 5.50 -1.67
N GLU A 20 10.21 6.37 -2.66
CA GLU A 20 10.88 6.03 -3.91
C GLU A 20 12.36 5.69 -3.73
N LYS A 21 12.97 6.14 -2.65
CA LYS A 21 14.37 5.83 -2.35
C LYS A 21 14.56 4.42 -1.79
N CYS A 22 13.50 3.76 -1.41
CA CYS A 22 13.57 2.42 -0.84
C CYS A 22 13.68 1.38 -1.95
N SER A 23 14.48 0.33 -1.71
CA SER A 23 14.53 -0.79 -2.65
C SER A 23 13.42 -1.78 -2.38
N SER A 24 12.86 -1.77 -1.17
CA SER A 24 11.75 -2.63 -0.80
C SER A 24 10.86 -1.96 0.23
N LEU A 25 9.59 -2.32 0.22
CA LEU A 25 8.60 -1.83 1.17
C LEU A 25 7.72 -2.99 1.59
N ALA A 26 7.51 -3.12 2.90
CA ALA A 26 6.51 -4.06 3.39
C ALA A 26 5.14 -3.43 3.23
N ILE A 27 4.18 -4.21 2.74
CA ILE A 27 2.82 -3.73 2.50
C ILE A 27 1.84 -4.50 3.36
N ASP A 28 0.90 -3.79 3.94
CA ASP A 28 -0.22 -4.39 4.65
C ASP A 28 -1.46 -3.56 4.35
N THR A 29 -2.62 -4.20 4.32
CA THR A 29 -3.89 -3.49 4.09
C THR A 29 -4.92 -4.00 5.08
N GLU A 30 -5.96 -3.19 5.29
CA GLU A 30 -7.11 -3.60 6.07
C GLU A 30 -8.38 -3.26 5.31
N GLY A 31 -9.36 -4.14 5.40
CA GLY A 31 -10.65 -3.94 4.78
C GLY A 31 -11.71 -3.61 5.80
N SER A 32 -12.95 -3.59 5.37
CA SER A 32 -14.09 -3.28 6.24
C SER A 32 -14.56 -4.47 7.07
N GLY A 33 -13.88 -5.62 6.97
CA GLY A 33 -14.15 -6.77 7.81
C GLY A 33 -15.07 -7.82 7.24
N LEU A 34 -15.47 -7.72 6.00
CA LEU A 34 -16.40 -8.67 5.41
C LEU A 34 -15.74 -9.90 4.77
N GLN A 35 -14.47 -9.92 4.64
CA GLN A 35 -13.70 -11.06 4.13
C GLN A 35 -14.02 -11.47 2.69
N ILE A 36 -14.72 -10.66 1.95
CA ILE A 36 -14.98 -10.88 0.53
C ILE A 36 -14.29 -9.76 -0.22
N PRO A 37 -13.19 -10.03 -0.95
CA PRO A 37 -12.31 -8.97 -1.49
C PRO A 37 -13.02 -7.88 -2.26
N HIS A 38 -14.01 -8.24 -3.09
CA HIS A 38 -14.72 -7.24 -3.88
C HIS A 38 -15.85 -6.53 -3.13
N ARG A 39 -16.16 -6.97 -1.89
CA ARG A 39 -17.18 -6.33 -1.04
C ARG A 39 -16.55 -5.63 0.14
N ASP A 40 -15.39 -6.11 0.57
CA ASP A 40 -14.63 -5.49 1.64
C ASP A 40 -13.98 -4.25 1.10
N LYS A 41 -14.44 -3.10 1.56
CA LYS A 41 -13.82 -1.86 1.11
C LYS A 41 -12.45 -1.72 1.72
N LEU A 42 -11.49 -1.32 0.88
CA LEU A 42 -10.14 -1.04 1.33
C LEU A 42 -10.17 0.18 2.26
N SER A 43 -9.85 -0.03 3.53
CA SER A 43 -9.95 1.01 4.56
C SER A 43 -8.61 1.56 4.98
N LEU A 44 -7.55 0.79 4.81
CA LEU A 44 -6.24 1.20 5.27
C LEU A 44 -5.16 0.59 4.40
N VAL A 45 -4.15 1.39 4.08
CA VAL A 45 -2.95 0.92 3.38
C VAL A 45 -1.76 1.32 4.24
N GLN A 46 -0.85 0.39 4.47
CA GLN A 46 0.34 0.65 5.26
C GLN A 46 1.59 0.23 4.50
N PHE A 47 2.56 1.14 4.45
CA PHE A 47 3.90 0.83 3.95
C PHE A 47 4.87 0.92 5.12
N SER A 48 5.77 -0.05 5.23
CA SER A 48 6.82 -0.03 6.23
C SER A 48 8.18 -0.09 5.56
N THR A 49 9.08 0.77 6.02
CA THR A 49 10.43 0.85 5.46
C THR A 49 11.39 -0.03 6.27
N GLY A 50 12.59 -0.22 5.73
CA GLY A 50 13.63 -0.97 6.44
C GLY A 50 14.08 -0.33 7.74
N ASN A 51 13.77 0.95 7.95
CA ASN A 51 14.08 1.66 9.19
C ASN A 51 12.93 1.59 10.19
N ASN A 52 11.95 0.75 9.94
CA ASN A 52 10.75 0.60 10.76
C ASN A 52 9.84 1.83 10.80
N ASP A 53 9.98 2.72 9.84
CA ASP A 53 9.03 3.82 9.69
C ASP A 53 7.76 3.28 9.03
N ALA A 54 6.63 3.72 9.52
CA ALA A 54 5.33 3.31 8.97
C ALA A 54 4.60 4.48 8.35
N TYR A 55 4.08 4.26 7.15
CA TYR A 55 3.27 5.23 6.43
C TYR A 55 1.88 4.64 6.32
N ILE A 56 0.94 5.24 7.02
CA ILE A 56 -0.43 4.72 7.12
C ILE A 56 -1.36 5.66 6.37
N ILE A 57 -2.07 5.12 5.41
CA ILE A 57 -2.96 5.91 4.56
C ILE A 57 -4.39 5.39 4.69
N GLN A 58 -5.31 6.31 4.95
CA GLN A 58 -6.73 6.02 4.95
C GLN A 58 -7.28 6.49 3.60
N PRO A 59 -7.52 5.58 2.64
CA PRO A 59 -7.94 5.98 1.30
C PRO A 59 -9.35 6.55 1.30
N ASN A 60 -9.63 7.34 0.28
CA ASN A 60 -10.97 7.90 0.09
C ASN A 60 -11.88 6.78 -0.43
N ARG A 61 -12.83 6.34 0.40
CA ARG A 61 -13.65 5.18 0.06
C ARG A 61 -14.78 5.48 -0.92
N GLU A 62 -14.88 6.72 -1.39
CA GLU A 62 -15.84 7.07 -2.42
C GLU A 62 -15.25 6.98 -3.80
N ASN A 63 -14.03 7.48 -4.00
CA ASN A 63 -13.40 7.50 -5.33
C ASN A 63 -12.06 6.75 -5.39
N TYR A 64 -11.44 6.45 -4.27
CA TYR A 64 -10.14 5.78 -4.18
C TYR A 64 -9.06 6.45 -5.03
N LYS A 65 -9.11 7.77 -5.13
CA LYS A 65 -8.13 8.50 -5.90
C LYS A 65 -6.85 8.68 -5.09
N ALA A 66 -5.78 8.03 -5.53
CA ALA A 66 -4.51 8.04 -4.80
C ALA A 66 -3.33 7.90 -5.77
N PRO A 67 -3.07 8.90 -6.62
CA PRO A 67 -2.04 8.78 -7.65
C PRO A 67 -0.64 8.57 -7.09
N ASN A 68 -0.32 9.10 -5.93
CA ASN A 68 1.02 8.93 -5.36
C ASN A 68 1.24 7.51 -4.84
N ILE A 69 0.23 6.93 -4.20
CA ILE A 69 0.30 5.52 -3.78
C ILE A 69 0.43 4.61 -5.00
N ILE A 70 -0.36 4.87 -6.03
CA ILE A 70 -0.33 4.07 -7.26
C ILE A 70 1.06 4.10 -7.88
N LYS A 71 1.68 5.27 -7.90
CA LYS A 71 3.02 5.44 -8.44
C LYS A 71 4.03 4.54 -7.72
N ILE A 72 3.93 4.45 -6.40
CA ILE A 72 4.80 3.58 -5.60
C ILE A 72 4.49 2.11 -5.90
N LEU A 73 3.22 1.73 -5.95
CA LEU A 73 2.83 0.34 -6.20
C LEU A 73 3.24 -0.14 -7.59
N GLU A 74 3.18 0.74 -8.58
CA GLU A 74 3.54 0.39 -9.95
C GLU A 74 5.02 0.54 -10.26
N ASN A 75 5.80 1.04 -9.31
CA ASN A 75 7.24 1.23 -9.50
C ASN A 75 7.96 -0.10 -9.44
N ASN A 76 8.49 -0.55 -10.58
CA ASN A 76 9.18 -1.83 -10.69
C ASN A 76 10.51 -1.87 -9.94
N GLU A 77 11.05 -0.71 -9.58
CA GLU A 77 12.32 -0.62 -8.84
C GLU A 77 12.15 -0.88 -7.35
N ILE A 78 10.93 -0.90 -6.86
CA ILE A 78 10.63 -1.12 -5.45
C ILE A 78 9.96 -2.48 -5.29
N THR A 79 10.57 -3.38 -4.53
CA THR A 79 9.98 -4.69 -4.24
C THR A 79 8.93 -4.54 -3.12
N LYS A 80 7.71 -4.97 -3.37
CA LYS A 80 6.65 -4.97 -2.38
C LYS A 80 6.65 -6.31 -1.68
N ILE A 81 6.89 -6.29 -0.39
CA ILE A 81 7.10 -7.48 0.42
C ILE A 81 5.92 -7.64 1.40
N GLY A 82 5.55 -8.88 1.64
CA GLY A 82 4.54 -9.14 2.65
C GLY A 82 4.29 -10.62 2.83
N HIS A 83 3.29 -10.91 3.65
CA HIS A 83 2.87 -12.25 3.96
C HIS A 83 1.42 -12.41 3.55
N TYR A 84 1.11 -13.42 2.73
CA TYR A 84 -0.24 -13.59 2.15
C TYR A 84 -0.65 -12.36 1.32
N LEU A 85 0.28 -11.86 0.53
CA LEU A 85 0.06 -10.63 -0.23
C LEU A 85 -1.02 -10.74 -1.30
N ARG A 86 -1.39 -11.95 -1.71
CA ARG A 86 -2.41 -12.12 -2.75
C ARG A 86 -3.68 -11.37 -2.41
N TYR A 87 -4.12 -11.44 -1.16
CA TYR A 87 -5.32 -10.75 -0.72
C TYR A 87 -5.14 -9.23 -0.76
N ASP A 88 -4.02 -8.76 -0.22
CA ASP A 88 -3.72 -7.32 -0.20
C ASP A 88 -3.59 -6.75 -1.61
N ILE A 89 -2.85 -7.44 -2.47
CA ILE A 89 -2.64 -7.01 -3.85
C ILE A 89 -3.98 -6.96 -4.60
N SER A 90 -4.81 -7.98 -4.42
CA SER A 90 -6.12 -8.02 -5.06
C SER A 90 -6.97 -6.81 -4.68
N GLY A 91 -6.99 -6.46 -3.39
CA GLY A 91 -7.72 -5.29 -2.92
C GLY A 91 -7.17 -3.99 -3.48
N LEU A 92 -5.84 -3.85 -3.45
CA LEU A 92 -5.19 -2.65 -3.96
C LEU A 92 -5.48 -2.45 -5.46
N GLU A 93 -5.35 -3.52 -6.25
CA GLU A 93 -5.58 -3.43 -7.69
C GLU A 93 -7.04 -3.16 -8.01
N TYR A 94 -7.94 -3.76 -7.25
CA TYR A 94 -9.36 -3.59 -7.49
C TYR A 94 -9.82 -2.17 -7.17
N PHE A 95 -9.50 -1.68 -5.97
CA PHE A 95 -10.00 -0.38 -5.52
C PHE A 95 -9.22 0.79 -6.08
N LEU A 96 -7.91 0.69 -6.18
CA LEU A 96 -7.08 1.77 -6.70
C LEU A 96 -6.94 1.74 -8.22
N LYS A 97 -7.37 0.65 -8.86
CA LYS A 97 -7.31 0.48 -10.31
C LYS A 97 -5.89 0.62 -10.84
N CYS A 98 -5.00 -0.19 -10.27
CA CYS A 98 -3.58 -0.16 -10.61
C CYS A 98 -3.05 -1.57 -10.82
N ASN A 99 -1.80 -1.66 -11.26
CA ASN A 99 -1.06 -2.92 -11.39
C ASN A 99 0.12 -2.87 -10.46
N VAL A 100 0.07 -3.65 -9.38
CA VAL A 100 1.19 -3.71 -8.44
C VAL A 100 2.31 -4.52 -9.08
N LYS A 101 3.50 -3.96 -9.11
CA LYS A 101 4.66 -4.58 -9.76
C LYS A 101 5.74 -4.92 -8.75
N ASN A 102 6.52 -5.96 -9.05
CA ASN A 102 7.65 -6.39 -8.25
C ASN A 102 7.23 -6.82 -6.85
N ILE A 103 6.54 -7.94 -6.78
CA ILE A 103 5.96 -8.47 -5.55
C ILE A 103 6.78 -9.65 -5.06
N TRP A 104 7.06 -9.67 -3.76
CA TRP A 104 7.67 -10.83 -3.12
C TRP A 104 6.82 -11.21 -1.92
N ASP A 105 6.17 -12.38 -2.00
CA ASP A 105 5.28 -12.87 -0.94
C ASP A 105 6.00 -13.95 -0.16
N SER A 106 6.17 -13.75 1.15
CA SER A 106 6.85 -14.71 2.00
C SER A 106 6.07 -16.02 2.16
N LYS A 107 4.80 -16.03 1.78
CA LYS A 107 3.96 -17.23 1.80
C LYS A 107 3.69 -17.67 0.37
N ILE A 108 4.64 -18.35 -0.19
CA ILE A 108 4.54 -18.86 -1.56
C ILE A 108 4.19 -20.34 -1.54
#